data_31c11bdd13d805f04b9cd995193b37e2
#
_entry.id   31c11bdd13d805f04b9cd995193b37e2
#
_cell.length_a   1.000
_cell.length_b   1.000
_cell.length_c   1.000
_cell.angle_alpha   90.00
_cell.angle_beta   90.00
_cell.angle_gamma   90.00
#
_symmetry.space_group_name_H-M   'P 1'
#
loop_
_entity.id
_entity.type
_entity.pdbx_description
1 polymer ?
#
loop_
_entity_poly.entity_id
_entity_poly.type
_entity_poly.pdbx_seq_one_letter_code
_entity_poly.pdbx_strand_id
1 'polypeptide(L)'
;MPAAIPAFWSPRIGALEPYVPGEQPRIENLVKLNTNENPYPPSPMAVDAIQQAAASGLERYPDPTSLALREAVARRHGLQADQVFVGNGSDEVLAHAFFAFFQQAEPLLLPDVSYSFYRVYAQLYGIDCELLPVDEGLRIDVDAMVARARRGSAGLVIANPNAPTGIGLPLARIEQLLAACPERVVLVDEAYVDFGGESALSLVGKYPNLLVVQTLSKSRSLAGLRVGFACGQAHLIDALVRVKDSFNSYPLDRLALAGAVAAIEDEAWFRTTRDKIVDTREGLSLQLEDLGFEVLPSQTNFVFARHPRRDAAELAALLRERAVLVRHFKQPRIAQYLRISIGSREQCGVLVQRLQEILDRP
;
A
#
# COMPACT_ATOMS: atom_id res chain seq x y z
N MET A 1 -23.69 -18.45 -17.13
CA MET A 1 -22.80 -18.44 -18.32
C MET A 1 -21.99 -17.16 -18.26
N PRO A 2 -20.69 -17.15 -18.52
CA PRO A 2 -19.97 -15.90 -18.67
C PRO A 2 -20.60 -15.09 -19.81
N ALA A 3 -20.76 -13.79 -19.61
CA ALA A 3 -21.29 -12.90 -20.62
C ALA A 3 -20.40 -12.98 -21.89
N ALA A 4 -21.04 -13.00 -23.08
CA ALA A 4 -20.29 -13.04 -24.33
C ALA A 4 -19.39 -11.81 -24.43
N ILE A 5 -18.11 -12.02 -24.72
CA ILE A 5 -17.14 -10.93 -24.91
C ILE A 5 -17.60 -10.10 -26.13
N PRO A 6 -17.78 -8.78 -25.99
CA PRO A 6 -18.13 -7.92 -27.12
C PRO A 6 -17.13 -8.04 -28.27
N ALA A 7 -17.63 -8.08 -29.51
CA ALA A 7 -16.80 -8.35 -30.70
C ALA A 7 -15.62 -7.38 -30.92
N PHE A 8 -15.67 -6.18 -30.31
CA PHE A 8 -14.62 -5.15 -30.41
C PHE A 8 -13.53 -5.25 -29.36
N TRP A 9 -13.72 -6.10 -28.34
CA TRP A 9 -12.71 -6.27 -27.31
C TRP A 9 -11.61 -7.24 -27.74
N SER A 10 -10.37 -6.96 -27.33
CA SER A 10 -9.35 -7.99 -27.45
C SER A 10 -9.67 -9.16 -26.51
N PRO A 11 -9.29 -10.42 -26.87
CA PRO A 11 -9.70 -11.61 -26.09
C PRO A 11 -9.29 -11.57 -24.61
N ARG A 12 -8.20 -10.90 -24.29
CA ARG A 12 -7.71 -10.78 -22.89
C ARG A 12 -8.64 -9.94 -21.99
N ILE A 13 -9.33 -8.95 -22.54
CA ILE A 13 -10.15 -8.02 -21.74
C ILE A 13 -11.30 -8.74 -21.04
N GLY A 14 -11.90 -9.72 -21.69
CA GLY A 14 -13.01 -10.49 -21.12
C GLY A 14 -12.63 -11.38 -19.92
N ALA A 15 -11.33 -11.66 -19.75
CA ALA A 15 -10.83 -12.46 -18.63
C ALA A 15 -10.37 -11.61 -17.43
N LEU A 16 -10.30 -10.27 -17.58
CA LEU A 16 -9.83 -9.41 -16.49
C LEU A 16 -10.90 -9.27 -15.40
N GLU A 17 -10.47 -9.44 -14.15
CA GLU A 17 -11.24 -9.14 -12.95
C GLU A 17 -10.71 -7.84 -12.32
N PRO A 18 -11.32 -6.68 -12.64
CA PRO A 18 -10.83 -5.40 -12.14
C PRO A 18 -10.90 -5.31 -10.61
N TYR A 19 -9.96 -4.58 -10.03
CA TYR A 19 -10.01 -4.24 -8.61
C TYR A 19 -11.27 -3.43 -8.29
N VAL A 20 -11.93 -3.79 -7.19
CA VAL A 20 -13.07 -3.04 -6.66
C VAL A 20 -12.59 -2.14 -5.53
N PRO A 21 -12.54 -0.81 -5.74
CA PRO A 21 -12.14 0.13 -4.71
C PRO A 21 -13.10 0.11 -3.53
N GLY A 22 -12.63 0.63 -2.37
CA GLY A 22 -13.51 0.87 -1.24
C GLY A 22 -14.61 1.86 -1.61
N GLU A 23 -15.82 1.62 -1.10
CA GLU A 23 -16.95 2.52 -1.38
C GLU A 23 -16.70 3.95 -0.85
N GLN A 24 -17.26 4.93 -1.55
CA GLN A 24 -17.22 6.35 -1.20
C GLN A 24 -18.65 6.93 -1.27
N PRO A 25 -19.56 6.52 -0.36
CA PRO A 25 -20.95 6.93 -0.40
C PRO A 25 -21.08 8.40 0.04
N ARG A 26 -22.13 9.05 -0.46
CA ARG A 26 -22.52 10.40 -0.01
C ARG A 26 -23.46 10.27 1.19
N ILE A 27 -22.89 10.06 2.36
CA ILE A 27 -23.60 9.97 3.64
C ILE A 27 -23.23 11.21 4.46
N GLU A 28 -24.23 11.89 5.01
CA GLU A 28 -24.00 13.04 5.88
C GLU A 28 -23.28 12.62 7.17
N ASN A 29 -22.32 13.44 7.62
CA ASN A 29 -21.50 13.18 8.81
C ASN A 29 -20.80 11.82 8.82
N LEU A 30 -20.39 11.31 7.64
CA LEU A 30 -19.73 10.04 7.48
C LEU A 30 -18.36 10.03 8.17
N VAL A 31 -18.16 9.07 9.07
CA VAL A 31 -16.84 8.70 9.60
C VAL A 31 -16.25 7.61 8.69
N LYS A 32 -15.31 8.03 7.81
CA LYS A 32 -14.74 7.18 6.75
C LYS A 32 -13.44 6.53 7.21
N LEU A 33 -13.50 5.25 7.62
CA LEU A 33 -12.38 4.46 8.13
C LEU A 33 -12.11 3.19 7.28
N ASN A 34 -12.30 3.25 5.96
CA ASN A 34 -12.27 2.08 5.08
C ASN A 34 -11.13 2.04 4.05
N THR A 35 -10.44 3.15 3.76
CA THR A 35 -9.46 3.26 2.66
C THR A 35 -8.06 3.70 3.10
N ASN A 36 -7.78 3.67 4.40
CA ASN A 36 -6.47 3.95 4.99
C ASN A 36 -5.93 5.34 4.60
N GLU A 37 -6.83 6.33 4.50
CA GLU A 37 -6.46 7.72 4.32
C GLU A 37 -5.92 8.29 5.64
N ASN A 38 -5.08 9.31 5.55
CA ASN A 38 -4.58 10.04 6.70
C ASN A 38 -5.65 11.04 7.17
N PRO A 39 -6.02 11.07 8.45
CA PRO A 39 -7.04 12.00 8.96
C PRO A 39 -6.54 13.45 9.09
N TYR A 40 -5.23 13.66 8.99
CA TYR A 40 -4.62 14.98 9.07
C TYR A 40 -4.33 15.53 7.67
N PRO A 41 -4.37 16.86 7.48
CA PRO A 41 -4.06 17.48 6.19
C PRO A 41 -2.61 17.27 5.80
N PRO A 42 -2.25 17.45 4.51
CA PRO A 42 -0.86 17.46 4.07
C PRO A 42 -0.08 18.62 4.71
N SER A 43 1.25 18.56 4.60
CA SER A 43 2.13 19.63 5.05
C SER A 43 1.73 20.99 4.47
N PRO A 44 1.69 22.06 5.28
CA PRO A 44 1.49 23.41 4.78
C PRO A 44 2.50 23.77 3.68
N MET A 45 3.77 23.37 3.82
CA MET A 45 4.80 23.59 2.77
C MET A 45 4.40 22.93 1.44
N ALA A 46 3.81 21.72 1.50
CA ALA A 46 3.34 21.04 0.29
C ALA A 46 2.15 21.77 -0.36
N VAL A 47 1.21 22.28 0.45
CA VAL A 47 0.07 23.06 -0.05
C VAL A 47 0.54 24.34 -0.71
N ASP A 48 1.46 25.08 -0.09
CA ASP A 48 2.03 26.31 -0.62
C ASP A 48 2.79 26.06 -1.94
N ALA A 49 3.58 25.00 -2.00
CA ALA A 49 4.31 24.62 -3.22
C ALA A 49 3.37 24.28 -4.39
N ILE A 50 2.26 23.58 -4.11
CA ILE A 50 1.21 23.28 -5.11
C ILE A 50 0.57 24.57 -5.61
N GLN A 51 0.21 25.49 -4.73
CA GLN A 51 -0.41 26.78 -5.09
C GLN A 51 0.53 27.61 -5.96
N GLN A 52 1.81 27.70 -5.62
CA GLN A 52 2.82 28.39 -6.41
C GLN A 52 3.00 27.74 -7.79
N ALA A 53 3.07 26.40 -7.84
CA ALA A 53 3.20 25.68 -9.11
C ALA A 53 1.97 25.82 -10.02
N ALA A 54 0.77 26.03 -9.44
CA ALA A 54 -0.45 26.27 -10.20
C ALA A 54 -0.54 27.68 -10.82
N ALA A 55 0.24 28.63 -10.29
CA ALA A 55 0.16 30.03 -10.73
C ALA A 55 0.79 30.28 -12.11
N SER A 56 1.66 29.37 -12.62
CA SER A 56 2.34 29.57 -13.91
C SER A 56 2.92 28.27 -14.47
N GLY A 57 3.12 28.21 -15.78
CA GLY A 57 3.86 27.15 -16.45
C GLY A 57 3.03 25.90 -16.76
N LEU A 58 1.69 25.93 -16.60
CA LEU A 58 0.82 24.78 -16.91
C LEU A 58 0.71 24.51 -18.42
N GLU A 59 1.10 25.47 -19.26
CA GLU A 59 1.16 25.34 -20.71
C GLU A 59 2.35 24.50 -21.21
N ARG A 60 3.24 24.09 -20.31
CA ARG A 60 4.44 23.28 -20.64
C ARG A 60 4.42 21.94 -19.93
N TYR A 61 4.95 20.92 -20.60
CA TYR A 61 5.18 19.63 -19.98
C TYR A 61 6.07 19.75 -18.73
N PRO A 62 5.84 18.94 -17.70
CA PRO A 62 6.73 18.85 -16.54
C PRO A 62 8.07 18.18 -16.93
N ASP A 63 9.02 18.15 -15.98
CA ASP A 63 10.26 17.39 -16.13
C ASP A 63 9.96 15.87 -16.27
N PRO A 64 10.27 15.24 -17.44
CA PRO A 64 10.00 13.82 -17.66
C PRO A 64 10.85 12.91 -16.76
N THR A 65 11.96 13.43 -16.24
CA THR A 65 12.86 12.69 -15.36
C THR A 65 12.46 12.81 -13.87
N SER A 66 11.63 13.79 -13.53
CA SER A 66 11.25 14.12 -12.16
C SER A 66 12.45 14.25 -11.22
N LEU A 67 13.56 14.86 -11.72
CA LEU A 67 14.85 14.84 -11.06
C LEU A 67 14.80 15.43 -9.65
N ALA A 68 14.14 16.56 -9.46
CA ALA A 68 14.05 17.20 -8.14
C ALA A 68 13.41 16.28 -7.08
N LEU A 69 12.36 15.53 -7.47
CA LEU A 69 11.71 14.57 -6.56
C LEU A 69 12.59 13.36 -6.29
N ARG A 70 13.27 12.82 -7.31
CA ARG A 70 14.21 11.70 -7.14
C ARG A 70 15.37 12.07 -6.22
N GLU A 71 15.91 13.28 -6.36
CA GLU A 71 16.96 13.82 -5.48
C GLU A 71 16.46 14.02 -4.04
N ALA A 72 15.23 14.52 -3.84
CA ALA A 72 14.66 14.69 -2.50
C ALA A 72 14.48 13.33 -1.79
N VAL A 73 13.96 12.31 -2.49
CA VAL A 73 13.85 10.94 -1.98
C VAL A 73 15.25 10.36 -1.68
N ALA A 74 16.19 10.50 -2.62
CA ALA A 74 17.54 10.00 -2.47
C ALA A 74 18.26 10.61 -1.24
N ARG A 75 18.21 11.94 -1.08
CA ARG A 75 18.78 12.63 0.10
C ARG A 75 18.17 12.12 1.40
N ARG A 76 16.85 11.94 1.45
CA ARG A 76 16.16 11.46 2.65
C ARG A 76 16.62 10.06 3.07
N HIS A 77 16.92 9.19 2.13
CA HIS A 77 17.20 7.76 2.38
C HIS A 77 18.69 7.39 2.21
N GLY A 78 19.57 8.36 1.96
CA GLY A 78 21.01 8.10 1.78
C GLY A 78 21.32 7.33 0.49
N LEU A 79 20.52 7.53 -0.55
CA LEU A 79 20.65 6.92 -1.87
C LEU A 79 21.15 7.92 -2.92
N GLN A 80 21.39 7.43 -4.14
CA GLN A 80 21.65 8.26 -5.31
C GLN A 80 20.36 8.44 -6.13
N ALA A 81 20.26 9.51 -6.92
CA ALA A 81 19.08 9.77 -7.72
C ALA A 81 18.79 8.69 -8.79
N ASP A 82 19.81 7.98 -9.29
CA ASP A 82 19.68 6.85 -10.21
C ASP A 82 19.19 5.56 -9.54
N GLN A 83 19.12 5.54 -8.20
CA GLN A 83 18.53 4.48 -7.40
C GLN A 83 17.04 4.73 -7.06
N VAL A 84 16.43 5.81 -7.60
CA VAL A 84 15.05 6.21 -7.32
C VAL A 84 14.26 6.31 -8.62
N PHE A 85 13.11 5.66 -8.67
CA PHE A 85 12.07 5.79 -9.68
C PHE A 85 10.82 6.42 -9.07
N VAL A 86 10.09 7.25 -9.81
CA VAL A 86 8.83 7.88 -9.36
C VAL A 86 7.71 7.64 -10.38
N GLY A 87 6.47 7.53 -9.91
CA GLY A 87 5.30 7.29 -10.74
C GLY A 87 4.00 7.81 -10.13
N ASN A 88 2.91 7.70 -10.88
CA ASN A 88 1.57 8.20 -10.53
C ASN A 88 0.91 7.29 -9.46
N GLY A 89 1.36 7.43 -8.22
CA GLY A 89 1.05 6.55 -7.10
C GLY A 89 1.87 5.26 -7.14
N SER A 90 1.91 4.55 -6.00
CA SER A 90 2.53 3.22 -5.96
C SER A 90 1.85 2.22 -6.91
N ASP A 91 0.59 2.44 -7.27
CA ASP A 91 -0.12 1.57 -8.21
C ASP A 91 0.56 1.55 -9.59
N GLU A 92 0.96 2.71 -10.14
CA GLU A 92 1.69 2.76 -11.41
C GLU A 92 3.10 2.19 -11.28
N VAL A 93 3.79 2.51 -10.17
CA VAL A 93 5.13 1.96 -9.88
C VAL A 93 5.09 0.43 -9.82
N LEU A 94 4.10 -0.15 -9.11
CA LEU A 94 3.87 -1.58 -9.03
C LEU A 94 3.54 -2.18 -10.40
N ALA A 95 2.65 -1.53 -11.18
CA ALA A 95 2.31 -1.99 -12.52
C ALA A 95 3.56 -2.09 -13.43
N HIS A 96 4.43 -1.07 -13.39
CA HIS A 96 5.68 -1.10 -14.15
C HIS A 96 6.64 -2.18 -13.64
N ALA A 97 6.73 -2.39 -12.31
CA ALA A 97 7.57 -3.44 -11.74
C ALA A 97 7.07 -4.84 -12.11
N PHE A 98 5.75 -5.06 -12.09
CA PHE A 98 5.18 -6.34 -12.53
C PHE A 98 5.51 -6.63 -13.99
N PHE A 99 5.38 -5.65 -14.87
CA PHE A 99 5.75 -5.78 -16.28
C PHE A 99 7.26 -6.00 -16.47
N ALA A 100 8.11 -5.23 -15.77
CA ALA A 100 9.55 -5.26 -15.97
C ALA A 100 10.22 -6.55 -15.48
N PHE A 101 9.72 -7.17 -14.38
CA PHE A 101 10.48 -8.18 -13.66
C PHE A 101 9.83 -9.55 -13.58
N PHE A 102 8.49 -9.65 -13.62
CA PHE A 102 7.80 -10.89 -13.25
C PHE A 102 7.17 -11.66 -14.41
N GLN A 103 7.33 -11.18 -15.66
CA GLN A 103 6.96 -11.94 -16.86
C GLN A 103 8.03 -12.99 -17.17
N GLN A 104 8.10 -14.03 -16.35
CA GLN A 104 9.06 -15.14 -16.44
C GLN A 104 8.32 -16.45 -16.69
N ALA A 105 9.07 -17.55 -16.92
CA ALA A 105 8.47 -18.88 -17.11
C ALA A 105 7.93 -19.49 -15.81
N GLU A 106 8.60 -19.20 -14.69
CA GLU A 106 8.21 -19.67 -13.37
C GLU A 106 7.16 -18.74 -12.76
N PRO A 107 6.36 -19.22 -11.78
CA PRO A 107 5.35 -18.40 -11.13
C PRO A 107 5.94 -17.32 -10.20
N LEU A 108 5.27 -16.18 -10.13
CA LEU A 108 5.48 -15.15 -9.11
C LEU A 108 4.93 -15.66 -7.77
N LEU A 109 5.70 -15.56 -6.68
CA LEU A 109 5.28 -15.99 -5.36
C LEU A 109 4.69 -14.84 -4.56
N LEU A 110 3.47 -15.04 -4.05
CA LEU A 110 2.71 -14.05 -3.26
C LEU A 110 2.17 -14.70 -1.99
N PRO A 111 2.07 -14.00 -0.85
CA PRO A 111 1.23 -14.44 0.26
C PRO A 111 -0.25 -14.48 -0.15
N ASP A 112 -0.99 -15.49 0.28
CA ASP A 112 -2.42 -15.67 -0.05
C ASP A 112 -3.30 -14.57 0.59
N VAL A 113 -2.90 -14.06 1.75
CA VAL A 113 -3.52 -12.91 2.43
C VAL A 113 -2.56 -11.73 2.36
N SER A 114 -2.70 -10.89 1.33
CA SER A 114 -1.92 -9.68 1.10
C SER A 114 -2.72 -8.68 0.27
N TYR A 115 -2.07 -7.62 -0.22
CA TYR A 115 -2.72 -6.61 -1.05
C TYR A 115 -3.27 -7.23 -2.34
N SER A 116 -4.59 -7.24 -2.46
CA SER A 116 -5.30 -7.97 -3.52
C SER A 116 -4.98 -7.47 -4.94
N PHE A 117 -4.46 -6.26 -5.08
CA PHE A 117 -4.13 -5.68 -6.38
C PHE A 117 -2.94 -6.37 -7.07
N TYR A 118 -2.06 -7.06 -6.32
CA TYR A 118 -0.96 -7.82 -6.94
C TYR A 118 -1.48 -8.86 -7.94
N ARG A 119 -2.58 -9.54 -7.61
CA ARG A 119 -3.22 -10.50 -8.52
C ARG A 119 -3.84 -9.83 -9.74
N VAL A 120 -4.32 -8.60 -9.59
CA VAL A 120 -4.86 -7.80 -10.70
C VAL A 120 -3.75 -7.44 -11.70
N TYR A 121 -2.57 -7.02 -11.21
CA TYR A 121 -1.41 -6.78 -12.09
C TYR A 121 -0.95 -8.08 -12.77
N ALA A 122 -0.86 -9.16 -12.03
CA ALA A 122 -0.45 -10.45 -12.58
C ALA A 122 -1.40 -10.89 -13.71
N GLN A 123 -2.70 -10.80 -13.50
CA GLN A 123 -3.70 -11.12 -14.52
C GLN A 123 -3.59 -10.18 -15.74
N LEU A 124 -3.42 -8.87 -15.52
CA LEU A 124 -3.28 -7.87 -16.57
C LEU A 124 -2.11 -8.19 -17.51
N TYR A 125 -0.98 -8.63 -16.94
CA TYR A 125 0.24 -8.92 -17.68
C TYR A 125 0.44 -10.38 -18.05
N GLY A 126 -0.49 -11.27 -17.67
CA GLY A 126 -0.40 -12.70 -17.96
C GLY A 126 0.74 -13.38 -17.19
N ILE A 127 0.93 -12.99 -15.94
CA ILE A 127 1.92 -13.55 -15.03
C ILE A 127 1.26 -14.64 -14.20
N ASP A 128 1.83 -15.84 -14.23
CA ASP A 128 1.38 -16.92 -13.35
C ASP A 128 1.79 -16.64 -11.90
N CYS A 129 0.85 -16.84 -10.98
CA CYS A 129 1.07 -16.62 -9.55
C CYS A 129 0.85 -17.90 -8.74
N GLU A 130 1.73 -18.12 -7.77
CA GLU A 130 1.54 -19.13 -6.73
C GLU A 130 1.32 -18.43 -5.39
N LEU A 131 0.17 -18.72 -4.77
CA LEU A 131 -0.20 -18.14 -3.49
C LEU A 131 0.27 -19.05 -2.36
N LEU A 132 1.11 -18.51 -1.49
CA LEU A 132 1.64 -19.22 -0.32
C LEU A 132 0.83 -18.84 0.91
N PRO A 133 0.31 -19.83 1.67
CA PRO A 133 -0.49 -19.55 2.85
C PRO A 133 0.31 -18.76 3.88
N VAL A 134 -0.31 -17.72 4.47
CA VAL A 134 0.16 -17.14 5.73
C VAL A 134 -0.07 -18.15 6.87
N ASP A 135 0.62 -18.00 7.99
CA ASP A 135 0.43 -18.87 9.17
C ASP A 135 -0.98 -18.70 9.80
N GLU A 136 -1.26 -19.43 10.88
CA GLU A 136 -2.53 -19.35 11.62
C GLU A 136 -2.74 -17.98 12.27
N GLY A 137 -1.66 -17.27 12.58
CA GLY A 137 -1.67 -15.89 13.10
C GLY A 137 -1.74 -14.83 12.01
N LEU A 138 -1.98 -15.21 10.75
CA LEU A 138 -2.01 -14.35 9.56
C LEU A 138 -0.68 -13.62 9.29
N ARG A 139 0.45 -14.21 9.71
CA ARG A 139 1.80 -13.73 9.40
C ARG A 139 2.30 -14.39 8.12
N ILE A 140 3.10 -13.65 7.36
CA ILE A 140 3.79 -14.21 6.18
C ILE A 140 4.74 -15.32 6.65
N ASP A 141 4.55 -16.53 6.15
CA ASP A 141 5.44 -17.66 6.41
C ASP A 141 6.68 -17.56 5.52
N VAL A 142 7.70 -16.89 6.04
CA VAL A 142 8.96 -16.66 5.32
C VAL A 142 9.70 -17.97 5.05
N ASP A 143 9.64 -18.95 5.96
CA ASP A 143 10.34 -20.21 5.78
C ASP A 143 9.73 -21.03 4.63
N ALA A 144 8.40 -21.06 4.54
CA ALA A 144 7.71 -21.68 3.40
C ALA A 144 8.02 -20.93 2.10
N MET A 145 8.03 -19.58 2.12
CA MET A 145 8.39 -18.78 0.94
C MET A 145 9.82 -19.05 0.48
N VAL A 146 10.79 -19.08 1.38
CA VAL A 146 12.21 -19.40 1.10
C VAL A 146 12.35 -20.80 0.51
N ALA A 147 11.72 -21.81 1.13
CA ALA A 147 11.76 -23.19 0.66
C ALA A 147 11.17 -23.33 -0.75
N ARG A 148 10.09 -22.58 -1.03
CA ARG A 148 9.46 -22.59 -2.35
C ARG A 148 10.31 -21.86 -3.40
N ALA A 149 10.82 -20.67 -3.05
CA ALA A 149 11.62 -19.84 -3.94
C ALA A 149 12.88 -20.53 -4.46
N ARG A 150 13.56 -21.31 -3.61
CA ARG A 150 14.74 -22.11 -3.98
C ARG A 150 14.49 -23.16 -5.04
N ARG A 151 13.24 -23.52 -5.31
CA ARG A 151 12.84 -24.47 -6.38
C ARG A 151 12.57 -23.76 -7.72
N GLY A 152 12.82 -22.46 -7.81
CA GLY A 152 12.57 -21.61 -8.97
C GLY A 152 11.30 -20.78 -8.81
N SER A 153 11.40 -19.48 -9.15
CA SER A 153 10.29 -18.53 -9.16
C SER A 153 10.58 -17.37 -10.10
N ALA A 154 9.55 -16.66 -10.55
CA ALA A 154 9.70 -15.38 -11.25
C ALA A 154 10.23 -14.26 -10.32
N GLY A 155 10.14 -14.46 -9.01
CA GLY A 155 10.47 -13.54 -7.96
C GLY A 155 9.44 -13.59 -6.84
N LEU A 156 9.51 -12.62 -5.95
CA LEU A 156 8.66 -12.50 -4.75
C LEU A 156 8.08 -11.09 -4.66
N VAL A 157 6.82 -10.97 -4.26
CA VAL A 157 6.21 -9.68 -3.85
C VAL A 157 5.61 -9.85 -2.48
N ILE A 158 6.01 -9.00 -1.55
CA ILE A 158 5.45 -8.92 -0.20
C ILE A 158 5.12 -7.48 0.15
N ALA A 159 4.04 -7.25 0.89
CA ALA A 159 3.80 -5.99 1.56
C ALA A 159 4.41 -6.04 2.97
N ASN A 160 5.15 -5.02 3.36
CA ASN A 160 5.78 -4.93 4.69
C ASN A 160 5.71 -3.50 5.26
N PRO A 161 4.89 -3.25 6.28
CA PRO A 161 3.93 -4.16 6.95
C PRO A 161 2.83 -4.67 6.01
N ASN A 162 2.38 -5.93 6.23
CA ASN A 162 1.40 -6.56 5.34
C ASN A 162 0.01 -5.92 5.44
N ALA A 163 -0.67 -5.80 4.33
CA ALA A 163 -2.08 -5.40 4.27
C ALA A 163 -2.92 -6.57 3.72
N PRO A 164 -4.03 -6.96 4.38
CA PRO A 164 -4.77 -6.18 5.39
C PRO A 164 -4.41 -6.48 6.86
N THR A 165 -3.44 -7.35 7.15
CA THR A 165 -3.19 -7.85 8.51
C THR A 165 -2.56 -6.82 9.45
N GLY A 166 -1.78 -5.88 8.92
CA GLY A 166 -1.03 -4.87 9.69
C GLY A 166 0.32 -5.34 10.22
N ILE A 167 0.63 -6.63 10.07
CA ILE A 167 1.81 -7.27 10.67
C ILE A 167 3.05 -7.03 9.81
N GLY A 168 4.13 -6.55 10.43
CA GLY A 168 5.42 -6.36 9.76
C GLY A 168 6.38 -7.53 9.96
N LEU A 169 7.33 -7.64 9.05
CA LEU A 169 8.49 -8.53 9.12
C LEU A 169 9.74 -7.75 9.53
N PRO A 170 10.59 -8.29 10.40
CA PRO A 170 11.90 -7.70 10.66
C PRO A 170 12.82 -7.86 9.44
N LEU A 171 13.81 -6.95 9.29
CA LEU A 171 14.73 -6.93 8.15
C LEU A 171 15.45 -8.28 7.93
N ALA A 172 15.84 -8.97 9.00
CA ALA A 172 16.50 -10.27 8.90
C ALA A 172 15.66 -11.32 8.14
N ARG A 173 14.32 -11.24 8.20
CA ARG A 173 13.42 -12.12 7.46
C ARG A 173 13.34 -11.71 5.98
N ILE A 174 13.42 -10.41 5.69
CA ILE A 174 13.50 -9.90 4.31
C ILE A 174 14.83 -10.32 3.67
N GLU A 175 15.95 -10.26 4.42
CA GLU A 175 17.25 -10.76 3.92
C GLU A 175 17.23 -12.24 3.57
N GLN A 176 16.49 -13.07 4.30
CA GLN A 176 16.32 -14.50 3.96
C GLN A 176 15.60 -14.69 2.61
N LEU A 177 14.56 -13.87 2.32
CA LEU A 177 13.87 -13.89 1.03
C LEU A 177 14.79 -13.45 -0.11
N LEU A 178 15.57 -12.38 0.10
CA LEU A 178 16.54 -11.88 -0.88
C LEU A 178 17.62 -12.91 -1.21
N ALA A 179 18.15 -13.58 -0.19
CA ALA A 179 19.13 -14.63 -0.35
C ALA A 179 18.57 -15.92 -1.00
N ALA A 180 17.27 -16.16 -0.94
CA ALA A 180 16.61 -17.30 -1.57
C ALA A 180 16.40 -17.11 -3.08
N CYS A 181 16.44 -15.87 -3.58
CA CYS A 181 16.19 -15.51 -4.97
C CYS A 181 17.27 -14.57 -5.52
N PRO A 182 18.57 -14.91 -5.53
CA PRO A 182 19.64 -13.97 -5.85
C PRO A 182 19.58 -13.42 -7.28
N GLU A 183 18.95 -14.15 -8.21
CA GLU A 183 18.80 -13.77 -9.63
C GLU A 183 17.39 -13.32 -10.00
N ARG A 184 16.53 -13.10 -9.03
CA ARG A 184 15.15 -12.66 -9.24
C ARG A 184 14.82 -11.52 -8.30
N VAL A 185 13.98 -10.59 -8.76
CA VAL A 185 13.58 -9.44 -7.95
C VAL A 185 12.70 -9.88 -6.77
N VAL A 186 13.05 -9.37 -5.59
CA VAL A 186 12.19 -9.37 -4.40
C VAL A 186 11.67 -7.95 -4.24
N LEU A 187 10.36 -7.76 -4.48
CA LEU A 187 9.69 -6.50 -4.31
C LEU A 187 9.07 -6.43 -2.91
N VAL A 188 9.46 -5.40 -2.16
CA VAL A 188 8.90 -5.08 -0.83
C VAL A 188 8.05 -3.83 -0.95
N ASP A 189 6.73 -3.98 -0.85
CA ASP A 189 5.79 -2.86 -0.85
C ASP A 189 5.65 -2.32 0.57
N GLU A 190 6.18 -1.13 0.77
CA GLU A 190 6.26 -0.43 2.05
C GLU A 190 5.25 0.73 2.16
N ALA A 191 4.07 0.58 1.61
CA ALA A 191 3.04 1.62 1.64
C ALA A 191 2.70 2.11 3.07
N TYR A 192 3.02 1.33 4.10
CA TYR A 192 2.68 1.62 5.50
C TYR A 192 3.88 1.65 6.45
N VAL A 193 5.09 1.49 5.96
CA VAL A 193 6.30 1.31 6.79
C VAL A 193 6.52 2.44 7.79
N ASP A 194 6.15 3.66 7.45
CA ASP A 194 6.33 4.85 8.27
C ASP A 194 5.59 4.80 9.64
N PHE A 195 4.62 3.91 9.80
CA PHE A 195 3.79 3.82 11.01
C PHE A 195 4.31 2.82 12.06
N GLY A 196 5.56 2.35 11.92
CA GLY A 196 6.22 1.51 12.91
C GLY A 196 6.97 0.31 12.35
N GLY A 197 7.02 0.15 11.01
CA GLY A 197 7.84 -0.86 10.35
C GLY A 197 9.31 -0.48 10.25
N GLU A 198 10.15 -1.47 10.01
CA GLU A 198 11.55 -1.30 9.62
C GLU A 198 11.66 -1.30 8.10
N SER A 199 12.21 -0.23 7.50
CA SER A 199 12.32 -0.11 6.05
C SER A 199 13.49 -0.92 5.48
N ALA A 200 13.20 -1.71 4.45
CA ALA A 200 14.21 -2.43 3.66
C ALA A 200 15.07 -1.50 2.78
N LEU A 201 14.80 -0.20 2.74
CA LEU A 201 15.66 0.78 2.04
C LEU A 201 17.11 0.74 2.53
N SER A 202 17.34 0.43 3.80
CA SER A 202 18.68 0.23 4.36
C SER A 202 19.45 -0.93 3.72
N LEU A 203 18.77 -1.85 3.06
CA LEU A 203 19.34 -3.03 2.40
C LEU A 203 19.62 -2.81 0.90
N VAL A 204 19.16 -1.71 0.29
CA VAL A 204 19.34 -1.43 -1.15
C VAL A 204 20.81 -1.45 -1.56
N GLY A 205 21.71 -0.93 -0.73
CA GLY A 205 23.15 -0.94 -1.01
C GLY A 205 23.78 -2.35 -0.97
N LYS A 206 23.13 -3.30 -0.30
CA LYS A 206 23.64 -4.67 -0.09
C LYS A 206 23.10 -5.69 -1.08
N TYR A 207 21.84 -5.54 -1.50
CA TYR A 207 21.14 -6.54 -2.31
C TYR A 207 20.75 -6.00 -3.69
N PRO A 208 21.38 -6.51 -4.78
CA PRO A 208 21.11 -6.02 -6.14
C PRO A 208 19.70 -6.37 -6.65
N ASN A 209 19.04 -7.34 -6.04
CA ASN A 209 17.73 -7.84 -6.41
C ASN A 209 16.58 -7.26 -5.55
N LEU A 210 16.85 -6.28 -4.68
CA LEU A 210 15.82 -5.64 -3.85
C LEU A 210 15.21 -4.45 -4.59
N LEU A 211 13.88 -4.44 -4.67
CA LEU A 211 13.10 -3.28 -5.08
C LEU A 211 12.12 -2.92 -3.95
N VAL A 212 12.25 -1.73 -3.38
CA VAL A 212 11.35 -1.22 -2.34
C VAL A 212 10.40 -0.20 -2.96
N VAL A 213 9.09 -0.34 -2.75
CA VAL A 213 8.07 0.59 -3.23
C VAL A 213 7.43 1.32 -2.06
N GLN A 214 7.34 2.65 -2.15
CA GLN A 214 6.67 3.48 -1.14
C GLN A 214 5.68 4.47 -1.80
N THR A 215 4.85 5.11 -0.98
CA THR A 215 3.82 6.06 -1.43
C THR A 215 3.72 7.26 -0.50
N LEU A 216 3.40 8.43 -1.06
CA LEU A 216 3.05 9.62 -0.28
C LEU A 216 1.56 9.65 0.12
N SER A 217 0.77 8.66 -0.32
CA SER A 217 -0.68 8.61 -0.10
C SER A 217 -1.09 8.39 1.35
N LYS A 218 -0.22 7.82 2.19
CA LYS A 218 -0.54 7.41 3.55
C LYS A 218 0.06 8.34 4.59
N SER A 219 1.35 8.22 4.87
CA SER A 219 2.03 8.97 5.91
C SER A 219 2.17 10.48 5.60
N ARG A 220 2.24 10.85 4.32
CA ARG A 220 2.36 12.25 3.88
C ARG A 220 1.03 12.93 3.55
N SER A 221 -0.12 12.27 3.75
CA SER A 221 -1.47 12.82 3.52
C SER A 221 -1.73 13.27 2.08
N LEU A 222 -1.06 12.69 1.10
CA LEU A 222 -1.11 13.10 -0.31
C LEU A 222 -1.81 12.06 -1.21
N ALA A 223 -2.80 11.33 -0.69
CA ALA A 223 -3.54 10.34 -1.48
C ALA A 223 -4.14 10.93 -2.77
N GLY A 224 -4.64 12.17 -2.70
CA GLY A 224 -5.20 12.88 -3.86
C GLY A 224 -4.16 13.35 -4.88
N LEU A 225 -2.90 13.50 -4.48
CA LEU A 225 -1.82 13.97 -5.36
C LEU A 225 -1.21 12.86 -6.21
N ARG A 226 -1.45 11.59 -5.88
CA ARG A 226 -1.03 10.43 -6.64
C ARG A 226 0.48 10.36 -6.88
N VAL A 227 1.30 10.29 -5.82
CA VAL A 227 2.75 10.13 -5.94
C VAL A 227 3.22 8.88 -5.19
N GLY A 228 3.96 8.03 -5.89
CA GLY A 228 4.67 6.89 -5.36
C GLY A 228 6.08 6.81 -5.92
N PHE A 229 6.91 6.01 -5.30
CA PHE A 229 8.29 5.82 -5.77
C PHE A 229 8.79 4.39 -5.47
N ALA A 230 9.81 3.98 -6.23
CA ALA A 230 10.58 2.79 -5.94
C ALA A 230 12.05 3.14 -5.73
N CYS A 231 12.70 2.37 -4.85
CA CYS A 231 14.15 2.44 -4.65
C CYS A 231 14.77 1.06 -4.84
N GLY A 232 15.91 1.03 -5.54
CA GLY A 232 16.65 -0.19 -5.85
C GLY A 232 18.00 0.16 -6.47
N GLN A 233 18.79 -0.83 -6.82
CA GLN A 233 20.02 -0.60 -7.57
C GLN A 233 19.71 -0.01 -8.97
N ALA A 234 20.62 0.79 -9.52
CA ALA A 234 20.42 1.56 -10.74
C ALA A 234 19.92 0.72 -11.94
N HIS A 235 20.35 -0.55 -12.07
CA HIS A 235 19.89 -1.44 -13.14
C HIS A 235 18.42 -1.82 -13.03
N LEU A 236 17.85 -1.90 -11.80
CA LEU A 236 16.40 -2.10 -11.60
C LEU A 236 15.63 -0.84 -11.97
N ILE A 237 16.16 0.32 -11.59
CA ILE A 237 15.55 1.61 -11.90
C ILE A 237 15.56 1.89 -13.40
N ASP A 238 16.64 1.54 -14.11
CA ASP A 238 16.71 1.65 -15.59
C ASP A 238 15.61 0.83 -16.27
N ALA A 239 15.35 -0.40 -15.77
CA ALA A 239 14.27 -1.22 -16.29
C ALA A 239 12.88 -0.57 -16.11
N LEU A 240 12.61 0.04 -14.93
CA LEU A 240 11.36 0.78 -14.69
C LEU A 240 11.24 2.01 -15.60
N VAL A 241 12.33 2.75 -15.78
CA VAL A 241 12.37 3.92 -16.70
C VAL A 241 12.05 3.50 -18.13
N ARG A 242 12.60 2.38 -18.61
CA ARG A 242 12.29 1.84 -19.94
C ARG A 242 10.80 1.52 -20.10
N VAL A 243 10.18 0.89 -19.11
CA VAL A 243 8.73 0.62 -19.13
C VAL A 243 7.95 1.91 -19.14
N LYS A 244 8.26 2.85 -18.24
CA LYS A 244 7.61 4.16 -18.16
C LYS A 244 7.67 4.90 -19.50
N ASP A 245 8.85 5.02 -20.11
CA ASP A 245 9.04 5.76 -21.36
C ASP A 245 8.41 5.06 -22.57
N SER A 246 8.07 3.78 -22.44
CA SER A 246 7.30 3.03 -23.44
C SER A 246 5.79 3.12 -23.23
N PHE A 247 5.32 3.67 -22.12
CA PHE A 247 3.92 3.80 -21.78
C PHE A 247 3.47 5.26 -21.62
N ASN A 248 4.10 6.04 -20.73
CA ASN A 248 3.81 7.45 -20.48
C ASN A 248 5.08 8.17 -19.99
N SER A 249 5.67 9.02 -20.82
CA SER A 249 6.93 9.72 -20.49
C SER A 249 6.75 10.82 -19.42
N TYR A 250 5.52 11.29 -19.15
CA TYR A 250 5.21 12.37 -18.22
C TYR A 250 4.16 11.94 -17.17
N PRO A 251 4.43 10.94 -16.32
CA PRO A 251 3.43 10.38 -15.43
C PRO A 251 3.00 11.33 -14.29
N LEU A 252 3.89 12.22 -13.87
CA LEU A 252 3.63 13.17 -12.77
C LEU A 252 3.49 14.59 -13.33
N ASP A 253 2.40 15.25 -12.96
CA ASP A 253 2.19 16.65 -13.30
C ASP A 253 3.04 17.59 -12.41
N ARG A 254 3.09 18.86 -12.81
CA ARG A 254 3.89 19.91 -12.15
C ARG A 254 3.48 20.12 -10.68
N LEU A 255 2.19 20.02 -10.37
CA LEU A 255 1.66 20.24 -9.01
C LEU A 255 2.06 19.07 -8.10
N ALA A 256 1.95 17.84 -8.64
CA ALA A 256 2.36 16.62 -7.97
C ALA A 256 3.86 16.64 -7.63
N LEU A 257 4.71 17.05 -8.58
CA LEU A 257 6.15 17.16 -8.37
C LEU A 257 6.49 18.18 -7.28
N ALA A 258 5.93 19.39 -7.35
CA ALA A 258 6.20 20.45 -6.38
C ALA A 258 5.73 20.07 -4.96
N GLY A 259 4.48 19.59 -4.85
CA GLY A 259 3.92 19.17 -3.57
C GLY A 259 4.64 17.99 -2.95
N ALA A 260 5.08 17.02 -3.77
CA ALA A 260 5.80 15.84 -3.29
C ALA A 260 7.19 16.20 -2.73
N VAL A 261 7.95 17.05 -3.43
CA VAL A 261 9.26 17.53 -2.95
C VAL A 261 9.10 18.22 -1.61
N ALA A 262 8.20 19.20 -1.51
CA ALA A 262 7.97 19.94 -0.28
C ALA A 262 7.48 19.04 0.89
N ALA A 263 6.63 18.04 0.60
CA ALA A 263 6.17 17.09 1.60
C ALA A 263 7.29 16.17 2.11
N ILE A 264 8.24 15.77 1.26
CA ILE A 264 9.40 14.97 1.67
C ILE A 264 10.34 15.79 2.56
N GLU A 265 10.53 17.06 2.25
CA GLU A 265 11.41 17.97 2.98
C GLU A 265 10.84 18.43 4.32
N ASP A 266 9.50 18.46 4.49
CA ASP A 266 8.85 18.80 5.76
C ASP A 266 8.79 17.59 6.72
N GLU A 267 9.95 17.27 7.27
CA GLU A 267 10.10 16.16 8.23
C GLU A 267 9.39 16.42 9.56
N ALA A 268 9.29 17.68 9.98
CA ALA A 268 8.65 18.05 11.26
C ALA A 268 7.14 17.78 11.22
N TRP A 269 6.46 18.20 10.15
CA TRP A 269 5.04 17.92 9.96
C TRP A 269 4.76 16.43 9.85
N PHE A 270 5.57 15.74 9.05
CA PHE A 270 5.47 14.29 8.89
C PHE A 270 5.54 13.56 10.24
N ARG A 271 6.56 13.82 11.05
CA ARG A 271 6.71 13.17 12.36
C ARG A 271 5.50 13.46 13.25
N THR A 272 5.10 14.74 13.33
CA THR A 272 3.97 15.15 14.15
C THR A 272 2.66 14.42 13.79
N THR A 273 2.35 14.31 12.50
CA THR A 273 1.10 13.67 12.06
C THR A 273 1.18 12.15 12.16
N ARG A 274 2.32 11.55 11.82
CA ARG A 274 2.58 10.12 11.99
C ARG A 274 2.43 9.68 13.44
N ASP A 275 3.07 10.39 14.36
CA ASP A 275 3.07 10.03 15.79
C ASP A 275 1.65 10.10 16.37
N LYS A 276 0.85 11.11 15.98
CA LYS A 276 -0.57 11.17 16.35
C LYS A 276 -1.37 9.95 15.87
N ILE A 277 -1.07 9.43 14.66
CA ILE A 277 -1.74 8.23 14.13
C ILE A 277 -1.32 7.01 14.93
N VAL A 278 -0.03 6.86 15.22
CA VAL A 278 0.48 5.73 16.02
C VAL A 278 -0.14 5.73 17.42
N ASP A 279 -0.13 6.87 18.12
CA ASP A 279 -0.77 7.01 19.43
C ASP A 279 -2.27 6.68 19.41
N THR A 280 -2.98 7.17 18.38
CA THR A 280 -4.41 6.90 18.21
C THR A 280 -4.66 5.42 17.92
N ARG A 281 -3.80 4.76 17.14
CA ARG A 281 -3.87 3.32 16.86
C ARG A 281 -3.74 2.49 18.14
N GLU A 282 -2.74 2.78 18.96
CA GLU A 282 -2.53 2.06 20.21
C GLU A 282 -3.74 2.23 21.16
N GLY A 283 -4.24 3.46 21.28
CA GLY A 283 -5.43 3.73 22.10
C GLY A 283 -6.69 3.05 21.56
N LEU A 284 -6.90 3.03 20.24
CA LEU A 284 -8.03 2.35 19.61
C LEU A 284 -7.93 0.83 19.78
N SER A 285 -6.74 0.26 19.68
CA SER A 285 -6.54 -1.18 19.88
C SER A 285 -7.00 -1.63 21.27
N LEU A 286 -6.59 -0.92 22.32
CA LEU A 286 -7.04 -1.20 23.70
C LEU A 286 -8.56 -1.06 23.85
N GLN A 287 -9.16 -0.01 23.30
CA GLN A 287 -10.62 0.18 23.37
C GLN A 287 -11.40 -0.93 22.63
N LEU A 288 -10.87 -1.45 21.52
CA LEU A 288 -11.48 -2.58 20.82
C LEU A 288 -11.33 -3.88 21.62
N GLU A 289 -10.19 -4.10 22.27
CA GLU A 289 -9.98 -5.24 23.17
C GLU A 289 -10.94 -5.20 24.37
N ASP A 290 -11.16 -4.02 24.97
CA ASP A 290 -12.16 -3.81 26.04
C ASP A 290 -13.60 -4.13 25.57
N LEU A 291 -13.89 -3.95 24.27
CA LEU A 291 -15.16 -4.35 23.64
C LEU A 291 -15.22 -5.84 23.27
N GLY A 292 -14.18 -6.61 23.57
CA GLY A 292 -14.09 -8.05 23.31
C GLY A 292 -13.62 -8.42 21.91
N PHE A 293 -13.02 -7.50 21.15
CA PHE A 293 -12.36 -7.81 19.88
C PHE A 293 -10.98 -8.43 20.14
N GLU A 294 -10.58 -9.30 19.24
CA GLU A 294 -9.22 -9.75 19.07
C GLU A 294 -8.56 -8.87 18.00
N VAL A 295 -7.56 -8.08 18.40
CA VAL A 295 -6.86 -7.13 17.52
C VAL A 295 -5.49 -7.67 17.17
N LEU A 296 -5.16 -7.79 15.88
CA LEU A 296 -3.82 -8.19 15.47
C LEU A 296 -2.81 -7.06 15.70
N PRO A 297 -1.55 -7.37 16.01
CA PRO A 297 -0.48 -6.37 16.09
C PRO A 297 -0.40 -5.58 14.78
N SER A 298 -0.32 -4.25 14.87
CA SER A 298 -0.27 -3.40 13.70
C SER A 298 0.90 -2.44 13.71
N GLN A 299 1.60 -2.36 12.57
CA GLN A 299 2.62 -1.36 12.25
C GLN A 299 2.18 -0.47 11.08
N THR A 300 0.86 -0.26 10.95
CA THR A 300 0.23 0.49 9.85
C THR A 300 -0.65 1.62 10.37
N ASN A 301 -1.32 2.37 9.48
CA ASN A 301 -2.36 3.32 9.84
C ASN A 301 -3.77 2.69 9.87
N PHE A 302 -3.85 1.41 10.19
CA PHE A 302 -5.11 0.69 10.41
C PHE A 302 -4.90 -0.43 11.43
N VAL A 303 -5.97 -0.94 11.98
CA VAL A 303 -6.01 -2.18 12.76
C VAL A 303 -6.81 -3.24 12.03
N PHE A 304 -6.52 -4.52 12.30
CA PHE A 304 -7.23 -5.66 11.76
C PHE A 304 -7.76 -6.48 12.93
N ALA A 305 -9.08 -6.46 13.12
CA ALA A 305 -9.73 -6.94 14.31
C ALA A 305 -10.93 -7.84 14.00
N ARG A 306 -11.17 -8.86 14.85
CA ARG A 306 -12.37 -9.69 14.80
C ARG A 306 -13.06 -9.72 16.15
N HIS A 307 -14.37 -9.86 16.16
CA HIS A 307 -15.12 -10.12 17.37
C HIS A 307 -15.55 -11.60 17.41
N PRO A 308 -15.15 -12.41 18.42
CA PRO A 308 -15.31 -13.87 18.39
C PRO A 308 -16.77 -14.33 18.43
N ARG A 309 -17.71 -13.46 18.82
CA ARG A 309 -19.14 -13.78 18.96
C ARG A 309 -20.05 -13.01 18.01
N ARG A 310 -19.52 -12.19 17.09
CA ARG A 310 -20.31 -11.37 16.16
C ARG A 310 -19.76 -11.52 14.74
N ASP A 311 -20.64 -11.64 13.78
CA ASP A 311 -20.26 -11.72 12.36
C ASP A 311 -19.71 -10.38 11.87
N ALA A 312 -18.55 -10.40 11.20
CA ALA A 312 -17.89 -9.17 10.75
C ALA A 312 -18.64 -8.47 9.60
N ALA A 313 -19.33 -9.19 8.73
CA ALA A 313 -20.14 -8.60 7.68
C ALA A 313 -21.36 -7.87 8.26
N GLU A 314 -22.00 -8.47 9.29
CA GLU A 314 -23.09 -7.84 10.04
C GLU A 314 -22.61 -6.58 10.76
N LEU A 315 -21.48 -6.65 11.49
CA LEU A 315 -20.90 -5.48 12.16
C LEU A 315 -20.59 -4.34 11.17
N ALA A 316 -20.00 -4.67 10.02
CA ALA A 316 -19.73 -3.67 8.98
C ALA A 316 -21.02 -3.01 8.45
N ALA A 317 -22.09 -3.79 8.24
CA ALA A 317 -23.38 -3.28 7.80
C ALA A 317 -24.03 -2.38 8.85
N LEU A 318 -24.06 -2.80 10.12
CA LEU A 318 -24.61 -2.03 11.23
C LEU A 318 -23.84 -0.72 11.50
N LEU A 319 -22.52 -0.72 11.35
CA LEU A 319 -21.68 0.49 11.41
C LEU A 319 -22.02 1.44 10.25
N ARG A 320 -22.17 0.90 9.03
CA ARG A 320 -22.53 1.69 7.86
C ARG A 320 -23.89 2.39 8.01
N GLU A 321 -24.89 1.72 8.58
CA GLU A 321 -26.19 2.32 8.92
C GLU A 321 -26.06 3.49 9.92
N ARG A 322 -24.99 3.51 10.73
CA ARG A 322 -24.68 4.56 11.71
C ARG A 322 -23.63 5.55 11.20
N ALA A 323 -23.50 5.67 9.88
CA ALA A 323 -22.56 6.57 9.20
C ALA A 323 -21.08 6.33 9.59
N VAL A 324 -20.68 5.08 9.89
CA VAL A 324 -19.28 4.69 10.10
C VAL A 324 -18.91 3.64 9.07
N LEU A 325 -17.86 3.89 8.28
CA LEU A 325 -17.41 3.01 7.21
C LEU A 325 -16.10 2.34 7.60
N VAL A 326 -16.11 0.99 7.65
CA VAL A 326 -14.93 0.13 7.81
C VAL A 326 -14.80 -0.80 6.61
N ARG A 327 -13.67 -1.49 6.46
CA ARG A 327 -13.48 -2.43 5.36
C ARG A 327 -13.67 -3.87 5.84
N HIS A 328 -14.61 -4.57 5.21
CA HIS A 328 -14.82 -6.01 5.33
C HIS A 328 -14.30 -6.72 4.08
N PHE A 329 -13.81 -7.97 4.23
CA PHE A 329 -13.28 -8.81 3.16
C PHE A 329 -14.08 -10.10 3.05
N LYS A 330 -14.40 -10.50 1.80
CA LYS A 330 -15.15 -11.75 1.54
C LYS A 330 -14.27 -13.00 1.44
N GLN A 331 -12.93 -12.83 1.49
CA GLN A 331 -12.00 -13.94 1.42
C GLN A 331 -12.15 -14.84 2.67
N PRO A 332 -12.37 -16.16 2.53
CA PRO A 332 -12.77 -17.03 3.66
C PRO A 332 -11.85 -16.95 4.87
N ARG A 333 -10.52 -16.93 4.68
CA ARG A 333 -9.54 -16.88 5.79
C ARG A 333 -9.62 -15.62 6.65
N ILE A 334 -10.15 -14.54 6.10
CA ILE A 334 -10.23 -13.22 6.76
C ILE A 334 -11.64 -12.64 6.80
N ALA A 335 -12.65 -13.44 6.45
CA ALA A 335 -14.05 -12.99 6.40
C ALA A 335 -14.61 -12.55 7.77
N GLN A 336 -13.99 -13.00 8.87
CA GLN A 336 -14.40 -12.62 10.23
C GLN A 336 -13.62 -11.42 10.78
N TYR A 337 -12.83 -10.73 9.94
CA TYR A 337 -12.08 -9.55 10.33
C TYR A 337 -12.61 -8.28 9.68
N LEU A 338 -12.48 -7.19 10.40
CA LEU A 338 -12.64 -5.83 9.91
C LEU A 338 -11.27 -5.13 9.85
N ARG A 339 -10.97 -4.48 8.74
CA ARG A 339 -9.85 -3.52 8.69
C ARG A 339 -10.41 -2.13 8.96
N ILE A 340 -9.90 -1.50 9.99
CA ILE A 340 -10.34 -0.21 10.49
C ILE A 340 -9.19 0.78 10.33
N SER A 341 -9.33 1.75 9.43
CA SER A 341 -8.35 2.84 9.27
C SER A 341 -8.30 3.68 10.54
N ILE A 342 -7.13 4.18 10.90
CA ILE A 342 -6.98 5.10 12.03
C ILE A 342 -7.40 6.51 11.57
N GLY A 343 -8.51 6.97 12.13
CA GLY A 343 -9.01 8.33 11.98
C GLY A 343 -8.39 9.30 13.00
N SER A 344 -8.96 10.50 13.14
CA SER A 344 -8.67 11.36 14.28
C SER A 344 -9.17 10.70 15.58
N ARG A 345 -8.73 11.21 16.73
CA ARG A 345 -9.22 10.70 18.03
C ARG A 345 -10.75 10.78 18.15
N GLU A 346 -11.34 11.86 17.62
CA GLU A 346 -12.79 12.06 17.60
C GLU A 346 -13.48 11.03 16.70
N GLN A 347 -12.94 10.75 15.52
CA GLN A 347 -13.48 9.76 14.59
C GLN A 347 -13.39 8.36 15.17
N CYS A 348 -12.29 8.01 15.81
CA CYS A 348 -12.13 6.73 16.51
C CYS A 348 -13.08 6.63 17.72
N GLY A 349 -13.29 7.71 18.45
CA GLY A 349 -14.28 7.78 19.55
C GLY A 349 -15.71 7.51 19.07
N VAL A 350 -16.12 8.09 17.93
CA VAL A 350 -17.42 7.80 17.31
C VAL A 350 -17.53 6.31 16.94
N LEU A 351 -16.49 5.72 16.34
CA LEU A 351 -16.49 4.28 16.01
C LEU A 351 -16.72 3.43 17.28
N VAL A 352 -15.95 3.69 18.34
CA VAL A 352 -16.07 2.94 19.62
C VAL A 352 -17.47 3.06 20.20
N GLN A 353 -18.02 4.27 20.26
CA GLN A 353 -19.39 4.50 20.72
C GLN A 353 -20.41 3.68 19.90
N ARG A 354 -20.30 3.70 18.55
CA ARG A 354 -21.23 2.94 17.69
C ARG A 354 -21.08 1.43 17.87
N LEU A 355 -19.87 0.94 18.09
CA LEU A 355 -19.65 -0.48 18.40
C LEU A 355 -20.28 -0.86 19.74
N GLN A 356 -20.16 -0.06 20.81
CA GLN A 356 -20.84 -0.26 22.09
C GLN A 356 -22.36 -0.37 21.89
N GLU A 357 -22.97 0.60 21.20
CA GLU A 357 -24.42 0.60 20.91
C GLU A 357 -24.87 -0.65 20.15
N ILE A 358 -24.03 -1.22 19.28
CA ILE A 358 -24.31 -2.44 18.52
C ILE A 358 -24.17 -3.68 19.40
N LEU A 359 -23.13 -3.74 20.22
CA LEU A 359 -22.81 -4.91 21.04
C LEU A 359 -23.73 -5.05 22.25
N ASP A 360 -24.24 -3.93 22.81
CA ASP A 360 -25.18 -3.91 23.94
C ASP A 360 -26.61 -4.33 23.53
N ARG A 361 -26.89 -4.47 22.23
CA ARG A 361 -28.17 -5.01 21.76
C ARG A 361 -28.15 -6.53 21.84
N PRO A 362 -29.18 -7.13 22.50
CA PRO A 362 -29.31 -8.59 22.62
C PRO A 362 -29.45 -9.30 21.27
#